data_dde08d512db703fbc8e2cb5626de69e5
#
_entry.id   dde08d512db703fbc8e2cb5626de69e5
#
_cell.length_a   1.000
_cell.length_b   1.000
_cell.length_c   1.000
_cell.angle_alpha   90.00
_cell.angle_beta   90.00
_cell.angle_gamma   90.00
#
_symmetry.space_group_name_H-M   'P 1'
#
loop_
_entity.id
_entity.type
_entity.pdbx_description
1 polymer ?
#
loop_
_entity_poly.entity_id
_entity_poly.type
_entity_poly.pdbx_seq_one_letter_code
_entity_poly.pdbx_strand_id
1 'polypeptide(L)'
;RAIRDFNTVVAQTEILEAYVYANVATNTRDETAQALLSEIEVAGSRITPLLARLADFVCDHDVDALSTVSSEARDHLGPLMRLAERSEHQMDESEEGLYAELSTTGSSAWGRLQSDVTSQLTVDVELPTGTKRMPMPAVRGLATEADVAVRKAAYDAEMIAWPSVATACAAAMNAIKGEANTINRRRRWDSPLDASLYGNSVSRATFDAMQSAIIASLPDFRSWMRTKARLHGHTGALPWWDLMAPLPVAGGSITWDESIHLVRNAFSSFSPNLAGLVDRAINESWLDVPPREGKVGGAFCMPFVDDRSLVLLNWSGSVESAQTTAHELGH
;
A
#
# COMPACT_ATOMS: atom_id res chain seq x y z
N ARG A 1 12.76 7.05 29.81
CA ARG A 1 13.56 7.96 28.97
C ARG A 1 13.92 7.27 27.64
N ALA A 2 14.54 6.09 27.68
CA ALA A 2 14.96 5.38 26.44
C ALA A 2 13.80 5.17 25.43
N ILE A 3 12.63 4.74 25.89
CA ILE A 3 11.42 4.58 25.05
C ILE A 3 11.05 5.90 24.38
N ARG A 4 11.04 6.99 25.10
CA ARG A 4 10.68 8.33 24.59
C ARG A 4 11.70 8.81 23.55
N ASP A 5 12.98 8.68 23.87
CA ASP A 5 14.07 9.09 22.96
C ASP A 5 14.03 8.24 21.67
N PHE A 6 13.79 6.93 21.78
CA PHE A 6 13.59 6.00 20.67
C PHE A 6 12.39 6.41 19.78
N ASN A 7 11.22 6.60 20.38
CA ASN A 7 10.01 7.01 19.66
C ASN A 7 10.21 8.35 18.93
N THR A 8 10.96 9.28 19.54
CA THR A 8 11.27 10.57 18.88
C THR A 8 12.11 10.37 17.63
N VAL A 9 13.15 9.52 17.68
CA VAL A 9 13.99 9.23 16.51
C VAL A 9 13.19 8.52 15.42
N VAL A 10 12.41 7.52 15.78
CA VAL A 10 11.56 6.78 14.83
C VAL A 10 10.59 7.72 14.16
N ALA A 11 9.83 8.51 14.90
CA ALA A 11 8.86 9.45 14.36
C ALA A 11 9.49 10.49 13.40
N GLN A 12 10.67 11.01 13.73
CA GLN A 12 11.39 11.94 12.85
C GLN A 12 11.86 11.25 11.56
N THR A 13 12.32 10.01 11.65
CA THR A 13 12.73 9.23 10.48
C THR A 13 11.55 8.92 9.57
N GLU A 14 10.41 8.49 10.14
CA GLU A 14 9.18 8.21 9.41
C GLU A 14 8.64 9.44 8.68
N ILE A 15 8.68 10.63 9.30
CA ILE A 15 8.26 11.88 8.66
C ILE A 15 9.15 12.21 7.46
N LEU A 16 10.48 12.09 7.61
CA LEU A 16 11.43 12.34 6.51
C LEU A 16 11.23 11.34 5.37
N GLU A 17 11.10 10.06 5.71
CA GLU A 17 10.87 8.98 4.74
C GLU A 17 9.55 9.18 4.00
N ALA A 18 8.46 9.46 4.71
CA ALA A 18 7.15 9.72 4.12
C ALA A 18 7.19 10.89 3.14
N TYR A 19 7.83 12.01 3.51
CA TYR A 19 7.95 13.17 2.64
C TYR A 19 8.72 12.87 1.36
N VAL A 20 9.89 12.24 1.49
CA VAL A 20 10.74 11.95 0.33
C VAL A 20 10.13 10.85 -0.53
N TYR A 21 9.56 9.80 0.08
CA TYR A 21 8.86 8.75 -0.66
C TYR A 21 7.65 9.31 -1.42
N ALA A 22 6.87 10.23 -0.84
CA ALA A 22 5.76 10.87 -1.55
C ALA A 22 6.24 11.59 -2.81
N ASN A 23 7.38 12.31 -2.74
CA ASN A 23 7.98 12.94 -3.92
C ASN A 23 8.41 11.91 -4.97
N VAL A 24 9.07 10.82 -4.57
CA VAL A 24 9.44 9.71 -5.48
C VAL A 24 8.18 9.08 -6.08
N ALA A 25 7.16 8.78 -5.29
CA ALA A 25 5.95 8.13 -5.75
C ALA A 25 5.13 8.99 -6.74
N THR A 26 5.17 10.32 -6.57
CA THR A 26 4.51 11.25 -7.49
C THR A 26 5.30 11.48 -8.77
N ASN A 27 6.63 11.27 -8.74
CA ASN A 27 7.51 11.36 -9.89
C ASN A 27 8.77 10.49 -9.72
N THR A 28 8.71 9.24 -10.15
CA THR A 28 9.84 8.28 -10.07
C THR A 28 11.06 8.69 -10.91
N ARG A 29 10.96 9.75 -11.72
CA ARG A 29 12.06 10.31 -12.51
C ARG A 29 12.82 11.42 -11.81
N ASP A 30 12.40 11.79 -10.60
CA ASP A 30 13.10 12.80 -9.79
C ASP A 30 14.37 12.18 -9.18
N GLU A 31 15.51 12.37 -9.85
CA GLU A 31 16.80 11.83 -9.41
C GLU A 31 17.21 12.38 -8.04
N THR A 32 16.82 13.62 -7.71
CA THR A 32 17.11 14.21 -6.40
C THR A 32 16.32 13.54 -5.30
N ALA A 33 15.01 13.33 -5.51
CA ALA A 33 14.17 12.60 -4.56
C ALA A 33 14.62 11.15 -4.38
N GLN A 34 15.01 10.47 -5.47
CA GLN A 34 15.56 9.10 -5.43
C GLN A 34 16.85 9.02 -4.62
N ALA A 35 17.77 9.98 -4.82
CA ALA A 35 19.03 10.04 -4.06
C ALA A 35 18.76 10.27 -2.57
N LEU A 36 17.90 11.23 -2.24
CA LEU A 36 17.51 11.52 -0.85
C LEU A 36 16.83 10.31 -0.18
N LEU A 37 15.95 9.59 -0.89
CA LEU A 37 15.33 8.37 -0.37
C LEU A 37 16.39 7.34 0.00
N SER A 38 17.37 7.12 -0.88
CA SER A 38 18.48 6.19 -0.61
C SER A 38 19.32 6.61 0.60
N GLU A 39 19.59 7.90 0.79
CA GLU A 39 20.30 8.41 1.95
C GLU A 39 19.51 8.20 3.25
N ILE A 40 18.20 8.43 3.23
CA ILE A 40 17.31 8.23 4.39
C ILE A 40 17.21 6.74 4.73
N GLU A 41 17.07 5.86 3.75
CA GLU A 41 17.04 4.41 3.98
C GLU A 41 18.35 3.91 4.65
N VAL A 42 19.52 4.39 4.17
CA VAL A 42 20.81 4.07 4.79
C VAL A 42 20.92 4.63 6.21
N ALA A 43 20.42 5.84 6.46
CA ALA A 43 20.41 6.39 7.81
C ALA A 43 19.43 5.65 8.73
N GLY A 44 18.25 5.31 8.23
CA GLY A 44 17.18 4.59 8.94
C GLY A 44 17.57 3.14 9.30
N SER A 45 18.41 2.50 8.50
CA SER A 45 18.89 1.14 8.79
C SER A 45 19.60 1.03 10.15
N ARG A 46 20.14 2.14 10.68
CA ARG A 46 20.76 2.20 12.01
C ARG A 46 19.75 2.06 13.17
N ILE A 47 18.47 2.20 12.92
CA ILE A 47 17.41 2.01 13.93
C ILE A 47 17.21 0.51 14.23
N THR A 48 17.41 -0.36 13.24
CA THR A 48 17.18 -1.80 13.39
C THR A 48 18.03 -2.43 14.52
N PRO A 49 19.33 -2.18 14.64
CA PRO A 49 20.12 -2.68 15.79
C PRO A 49 19.65 -2.12 17.13
N LEU A 50 19.19 -0.86 17.18
CA LEU A 50 18.65 -0.28 18.40
C LEU A 50 17.34 -0.95 18.83
N LEU A 51 16.50 -1.32 17.87
CA LEU A 51 15.27 -2.07 18.11
C LEU A 51 15.58 -3.49 18.62
N ALA A 52 16.61 -4.15 18.08
CA ALA A 52 17.05 -5.46 18.55
C ALA A 52 17.54 -5.39 20.01
N ARG A 53 18.36 -4.42 20.33
CA ARG A 53 18.83 -4.19 21.74
C ARG A 53 17.66 -3.89 22.69
N LEU A 54 16.66 -3.14 22.25
CA LEU A 54 15.48 -2.85 23.05
C LEU A 54 14.66 -4.13 23.27
N ALA A 55 14.55 -4.99 22.26
CA ALA A 55 13.87 -6.27 22.35
C ALA A 55 14.58 -7.21 23.35
N ASP A 56 15.90 -7.32 23.28
CA ASP A 56 16.69 -8.10 24.23
C ASP A 56 16.53 -7.59 25.67
N PHE A 57 16.61 -6.26 25.85
CA PHE A 57 16.39 -5.65 27.17
C PHE A 57 15.00 -5.96 27.71
N VAL A 58 13.96 -5.88 26.88
CA VAL A 58 12.58 -6.17 27.31
C VAL A 58 12.40 -7.66 27.61
N CYS A 59 13.06 -8.55 26.86
CA CYS A 59 13.05 -9.99 27.10
C CYS A 59 13.70 -10.36 28.45
N ASP A 60 14.80 -9.71 28.78
CA ASP A 60 15.53 -9.95 30.04
C ASP A 60 14.79 -9.41 31.29
N HIS A 61 13.76 -8.62 31.08
CA HIS A 61 12.99 -7.97 32.15
C HIS A 61 11.51 -8.27 31.99
N ASP A 62 10.86 -8.55 33.13
CA ASP A 62 9.41 -8.72 33.15
C ASP A 62 8.71 -7.41 32.74
N VAL A 63 7.95 -7.45 31.63
CA VAL A 63 7.24 -6.28 31.08
C VAL A 63 6.21 -5.73 32.07
N ASP A 64 5.54 -6.61 32.82
CA ASP A 64 4.58 -6.21 33.83
C ASP A 64 5.28 -5.49 34.98
N ALA A 65 6.44 -5.98 35.42
CA ALA A 65 7.26 -5.30 36.42
C ALA A 65 7.75 -3.92 35.92
N LEU A 66 8.18 -3.80 34.65
CA LEU A 66 8.55 -2.52 34.06
C LEU A 66 7.38 -1.53 34.06
N SER A 67 6.16 -1.99 33.81
CA SER A 67 4.96 -1.15 33.77
C SER A 67 4.58 -0.60 35.16
N THR A 68 5.00 -1.26 36.23
CA THR A 68 4.75 -0.80 37.60
C THR A 68 5.68 0.33 38.02
N VAL A 69 6.90 0.38 37.47
CA VAL A 69 7.94 1.34 37.86
C VAL A 69 8.11 2.51 36.89
N SER A 70 7.49 2.44 35.72
CA SER A 70 7.60 3.47 34.64
C SER A 70 6.24 3.74 34.02
N SER A 71 5.82 5.01 34.00
CA SER A 71 4.60 5.45 33.31
C SER A 71 4.75 5.23 31.81
N GLU A 72 5.90 5.54 31.23
CA GLU A 72 6.18 5.29 29.82
C GLU A 72 6.06 3.80 29.45
N ALA A 73 6.54 2.90 30.30
CA ALA A 73 6.39 1.46 30.04
C ALA A 73 4.93 1.02 30.14
N ARG A 74 4.16 1.60 31.06
CA ARG A 74 2.72 1.32 31.19
C ARG A 74 1.94 1.80 29.97
N ASP A 75 2.23 3.01 29.50
CA ASP A 75 1.58 3.59 28.31
C ASP A 75 1.92 2.81 27.03
N HIS A 76 3.05 2.07 27.03
CA HIS A 76 3.53 1.26 25.93
C HIS A 76 3.46 -0.26 26.21
N LEU A 77 2.63 -0.71 27.13
CA LEU A 77 2.58 -2.11 27.57
C LEU A 77 2.37 -3.08 26.40
N GLY A 78 1.39 -2.83 25.54
CA GLY A 78 1.13 -3.67 24.36
C GLY A 78 2.31 -3.75 23.37
N PRO A 79 2.88 -2.63 22.92
CA PRO A 79 4.11 -2.63 22.12
C PRO A 79 5.29 -3.34 22.78
N LEU A 80 5.50 -3.20 24.10
CA LEU A 80 6.59 -3.87 24.81
C LEU A 80 6.38 -5.39 24.89
N MET A 81 5.14 -5.85 25.14
CA MET A 81 4.83 -7.29 25.08
C MET A 81 5.10 -7.88 23.70
N ARG A 82 4.73 -7.17 22.63
CA ARG A 82 5.05 -7.59 21.27
C ARG A 82 6.55 -7.60 20.99
N LEU A 83 7.28 -6.66 21.57
CA LEU A 83 8.73 -6.61 21.43
C LEU A 83 9.41 -7.79 22.14
N ALA A 84 8.86 -8.21 23.31
CA ALA A 84 9.30 -9.43 24.00
C ALA A 84 9.05 -10.68 23.13
N GLU A 85 7.87 -10.81 22.51
CA GLU A 85 7.59 -11.88 21.55
C GLU A 85 8.56 -11.84 20.34
N ARG A 86 8.86 -10.63 19.84
CA ARG A 86 9.82 -10.46 18.73
C ARG A 86 11.21 -11.01 19.08
N SER A 87 11.67 -10.90 20.32
CA SER A 87 13.00 -11.36 20.71
C SER A 87 13.21 -12.87 20.49
N GLU A 88 12.13 -13.65 20.57
CA GLU A 88 12.16 -15.08 20.24
C GLU A 88 12.43 -15.33 18.74
N HIS A 89 12.10 -14.32 17.92
CA HIS A 89 12.16 -14.31 16.47
C HIS A 89 13.11 -13.25 15.94
N GLN A 90 14.29 -13.10 16.54
CA GLN A 90 15.34 -12.25 15.99
C GLN A 90 16.67 -13.00 15.85
N MET A 91 17.52 -12.52 14.98
CA MET A 91 18.91 -12.89 14.85
C MET A 91 19.72 -12.16 15.94
N ASP A 92 21.01 -12.46 16.06
CA ASP A 92 21.86 -11.65 16.91
C ASP A 92 22.02 -10.21 16.37
N GLU A 93 22.51 -9.29 17.23
CA GLU A 93 22.65 -7.87 16.89
C GLU A 93 23.50 -7.65 15.63
N SER A 94 24.56 -8.43 15.45
CA SER A 94 25.47 -8.33 14.29
C SER A 94 24.78 -8.77 13.00
N GLU A 95 24.03 -9.87 13.05
CA GLU A 95 23.27 -10.37 11.90
C GLU A 95 22.11 -9.44 11.53
N GLU A 96 21.37 -8.89 12.52
CA GLU A 96 20.32 -7.90 12.27
C GLU A 96 20.88 -6.60 11.67
N GLY A 97 22.03 -6.13 12.17
CA GLY A 97 22.72 -4.97 11.64
C GLY A 97 23.18 -5.19 10.19
N LEU A 98 23.81 -6.31 9.90
CA LEU A 98 24.22 -6.67 8.53
C LEU A 98 23.01 -6.78 7.60
N TYR A 99 21.92 -7.40 8.06
CA TYR A 99 20.70 -7.50 7.27
C TYR A 99 20.10 -6.12 6.97
N ALA A 100 20.06 -5.23 7.96
CA ALA A 100 19.55 -3.87 7.78
C ALA A 100 20.34 -3.10 6.69
N GLU A 101 21.68 -3.23 6.68
CA GLU A 101 22.51 -2.62 5.63
C GLU A 101 22.27 -3.26 4.25
N LEU A 102 22.24 -4.59 4.17
CA LEU A 102 22.06 -5.31 2.90
C LEU A 102 20.66 -5.14 2.31
N SER A 103 19.62 -4.97 3.13
CA SER A 103 18.24 -4.81 2.66
C SER A 103 18.05 -3.56 1.81
N THR A 104 18.85 -2.51 2.02
CA THR A 104 18.79 -1.26 1.23
C THR A 104 19.14 -1.49 -0.24
N THR A 105 20.10 -2.39 -0.53
CA THR A 105 20.51 -2.82 -1.87
C THR A 105 19.89 -4.16 -2.29
N GLY A 106 19.21 -4.82 -1.37
CA GLY A 106 18.42 -6.04 -1.55
C GLY A 106 16.95 -5.72 -1.85
N SER A 107 16.06 -6.13 -0.96
CA SER A 107 14.60 -6.02 -1.14
C SER A 107 14.13 -4.61 -1.46
N SER A 108 14.67 -3.57 -0.81
CA SER A 108 14.30 -2.18 -1.08
C SER A 108 14.65 -1.76 -2.51
N ALA A 109 15.87 -2.07 -2.97
CA ALA A 109 16.29 -1.73 -4.34
C ALA A 109 15.47 -2.47 -5.40
N TRP A 110 15.13 -3.75 -5.17
CA TRP A 110 14.27 -4.51 -6.07
C TRP A 110 12.84 -3.99 -6.10
N GLY A 111 12.31 -3.53 -4.96
CA GLY A 111 11.01 -2.87 -4.88
C GLY A 111 10.99 -1.56 -5.67
N ARG A 112 12.03 -0.72 -5.51
CA ARG A 112 12.18 0.52 -6.30
C ARG A 112 12.26 0.23 -7.81
N LEU A 113 13.08 -0.75 -8.22
CA LEU A 113 13.17 -1.12 -9.64
C LEU A 113 11.80 -1.49 -10.21
N GLN A 114 10.99 -2.28 -9.49
CA GLN A 114 9.64 -2.63 -9.91
C GLN A 114 8.75 -1.39 -10.08
N SER A 115 8.79 -0.46 -9.11
CA SER A 115 8.06 0.81 -9.18
C SER A 115 8.49 1.67 -10.37
N ASP A 116 9.80 1.78 -10.58
CA ASP A 116 10.37 2.60 -11.67
C ASP A 116 9.96 2.08 -13.05
N VAL A 117 10.17 0.79 -13.31
CA VAL A 117 9.87 0.22 -14.64
C VAL A 117 8.37 0.18 -14.93
N THR A 118 7.52 0.02 -13.92
CA THR A 118 6.07 0.00 -14.11
C THR A 118 5.45 1.40 -14.22
N SER A 119 5.94 2.37 -13.46
CA SER A 119 5.43 3.75 -13.49
C SER A 119 5.80 4.49 -14.77
N GLN A 120 6.91 4.12 -15.42
CA GLN A 120 7.37 4.71 -16.68
C GLN A 120 6.76 4.05 -17.91
N LEU A 121 5.98 2.98 -17.74
CA LEU A 121 5.36 2.27 -18.83
C LEU A 121 4.26 3.11 -19.48
N THR A 122 4.44 3.45 -20.76
CA THR A 122 3.43 4.12 -21.59
C THR A 122 2.96 3.20 -22.70
N VAL A 123 1.68 3.29 -23.02
CA VAL A 123 0.98 2.36 -23.91
C VAL A 123 0.19 3.13 -24.96
N ASP A 124 0.23 2.67 -26.19
CA ASP A 124 -0.63 3.15 -27.25
C ASP A 124 -1.95 2.36 -27.20
N VAL A 125 -3.07 3.06 -26.94
CA VAL A 125 -4.40 2.47 -26.83
C VAL A 125 -5.21 2.85 -28.05
N GLU A 126 -5.72 1.85 -28.77
CA GLU A 126 -6.57 2.00 -29.96
C GLU A 126 -8.02 2.30 -29.53
N LEU A 127 -8.30 3.55 -29.19
CA LEU A 127 -9.64 3.99 -28.79
C LEU A 127 -10.54 4.19 -30.02
N PRO A 128 -11.88 4.14 -29.87
CA PRO A 128 -12.81 4.47 -30.97
C PRO A 128 -12.58 5.86 -31.58
N THR A 129 -11.97 6.76 -30.84
CA THR A 129 -11.63 8.13 -31.25
C THR A 129 -10.25 8.26 -31.90
N GLY A 130 -9.49 7.17 -31.99
CA GLY A 130 -8.12 7.11 -32.51
C GLY A 130 -7.11 6.64 -31.48
N THR A 131 -5.89 6.34 -31.94
CA THR A 131 -4.79 5.89 -31.07
C THR A 131 -4.37 6.99 -30.12
N LYS A 132 -4.25 6.67 -28.83
CA LYS A 132 -3.78 7.59 -27.80
C LYS A 132 -2.69 6.94 -26.97
N ARG A 133 -1.54 7.62 -26.84
CA ARG A 133 -0.45 7.21 -25.95
C ARG A 133 -0.76 7.66 -24.51
N MET A 134 -0.75 6.71 -23.58
CA MET A 134 -1.16 6.94 -22.20
C MET A 134 -0.22 6.23 -21.21
N PRO A 135 0.01 6.80 -20.00
CA PRO A 135 0.69 6.08 -18.94
C PRO A 135 -0.19 4.93 -18.41
N MET A 136 0.44 3.85 -17.97
CA MET A 136 -0.27 2.63 -17.52
C MET A 136 -1.36 2.89 -16.48
N PRO A 137 -1.19 3.75 -15.45
CA PRO A 137 -2.28 4.05 -14.51
C PRO A 137 -3.52 4.64 -15.18
N ALA A 138 -3.36 5.47 -16.21
CA ALA A 138 -4.47 6.03 -16.96
C ALA A 138 -5.15 4.96 -17.84
N VAL A 139 -4.38 4.06 -18.46
CA VAL A 139 -4.91 2.91 -19.22
C VAL A 139 -5.78 2.03 -18.31
N ARG A 140 -5.31 1.71 -17.12
CA ARG A 140 -6.06 0.92 -16.14
C ARG A 140 -7.34 1.62 -15.66
N GLY A 141 -7.33 2.95 -15.59
CA GLY A 141 -8.53 3.74 -15.30
C GLY A 141 -9.65 3.53 -16.31
N LEU A 142 -9.31 3.26 -17.59
CA LEU A 142 -10.29 2.97 -18.64
C LEU A 142 -11.10 1.67 -18.41
N ALA A 143 -10.69 0.80 -17.48
CA ALA A 143 -11.46 -0.39 -17.13
C ALA A 143 -12.85 -0.08 -16.54
N THR A 144 -13.07 1.15 -16.06
CA THR A 144 -14.35 1.63 -15.51
C THR A 144 -15.22 2.42 -16.50
N GLU A 145 -14.76 2.57 -17.75
CA GLU A 145 -15.51 3.27 -18.78
C GLU A 145 -16.82 2.55 -19.15
N ALA A 146 -17.82 3.33 -19.51
CA ALA A 146 -19.14 2.78 -19.89
C ALA A 146 -19.09 2.01 -21.22
N ASP A 147 -18.26 2.48 -22.16
CA ASP A 147 -18.10 1.87 -23.49
C ASP A 147 -17.20 0.61 -23.41
N VAL A 148 -17.78 -0.54 -23.75
CA VAL A 148 -17.08 -1.81 -23.79
C VAL A 148 -15.90 -1.80 -24.79
N ALA A 149 -15.99 -1.05 -25.89
CA ALA A 149 -14.92 -0.95 -26.85
C ALA A 149 -13.67 -0.28 -26.25
N VAL A 150 -13.89 0.75 -25.42
CA VAL A 150 -12.83 1.45 -24.68
C VAL A 150 -12.19 0.50 -23.64
N ARG A 151 -12.99 -0.18 -22.83
CA ARG A 151 -12.48 -1.12 -21.82
C ARG A 151 -11.67 -2.24 -22.45
N LYS A 152 -12.18 -2.81 -23.55
CA LYS A 152 -11.49 -3.89 -24.26
C LYS A 152 -10.19 -3.41 -24.90
N ALA A 153 -10.18 -2.24 -25.54
CA ALA A 153 -8.98 -1.66 -26.11
C ALA A 153 -7.89 -1.41 -25.05
N ALA A 154 -8.29 -0.90 -23.89
CA ALA A 154 -7.38 -0.71 -22.76
C ALA A 154 -6.80 -2.05 -22.26
N TYR A 155 -7.64 -3.07 -22.10
CA TYR A 155 -7.21 -4.40 -21.70
C TYR A 155 -6.23 -5.02 -22.70
N ASP A 156 -6.55 -4.98 -24.01
CA ASP A 156 -5.69 -5.53 -25.06
C ASP A 156 -4.31 -4.82 -25.06
N ALA A 157 -4.31 -3.49 -24.94
CA ALA A 157 -3.08 -2.70 -24.87
C ALA A 157 -2.24 -3.02 -23.61
N GLU A 158 -2.90 -3.17 -22.46
CA GLU A 158 -2.27 -3.61 -21.19
C GLU A 158 -1.60 -4.99 -21.36
N MET A 159 -2.30 -5.96 -21.95
CA MET A 159 -1.77 -7.31 -22.17
C MET A 159 -0.55 -7.33 -23.11
N ILE A 160 -0.45 -6.42 -24.04
CA ILE A 160 0.71 -6.26 -24.93
C ILE A 160 1.88 -5.60 -24.20
N ALA A 161 1.60 -4.67 -23.30
CA ALA A 161 2.64 -3.86 -22.66
C ALA A 161 3.38 -4.58 -21.52
N TRP A 162 2.67 -5.31 -20.66
CA TRP A 162 3.27 -5.96 -19.47
C TRP A 162 4.43 -6.92 -19.77
N PRO A 163 4.44 -7.69 -20.86
CA PRO A 163 5.59 -8.53 -21.22
C PRO A 163 6.92 -7.76 -21.31
N SER A 164 6.90 -6.47 -21.65
CA SER A 164 8.13 -5.67 -21.76
C SER A 164 8.89 -5.49 -20.44
N VAL A 165 8.18 -5.53 -19.29
CA VAL A 165 8.74 -5.40 -17.95
C VAL A 165 8.69 -6.69 -17.13
N ALA A 166 8.11 -7.76 -17.69
CA ALA A 166 7.87 -9.02 -16.98
C ALA A 166 9.13 -9.65 -16.38
N THR A 167 10.24 -9.63 -17.11
CA THR A 167 11.52 -10.19 -16.63
C THR A 167 12.05 -9.44 -15.43
N ALA A 168 12.01 -8.11 -15.44
CA ALA A 168 12.45 -7.28 -14.32
C ALA A 168 11.55 -7.49 -13.08
N CYS A 169 10.23 -7.49 -13.28
CA CYS A 169 9.27 -7.73 -12.21
C CYS A 169 9.39 -9.14 -11.61
N ALA A 170 9.60 -10.16 -12.44
CA ALA A 170 9.82 -11.53 -11.97
C ALA A 170 11.12 -11.67 -11.17
N ALA A 171 12.21 -11.03 -11.63
CA ALA A 171 13.48 -10.99 -10.91
C ALA A 171 13.32 -10.29 -9.55
N ALA A 172 12.66 -9.14 -9.51
CA ALA A 172 12.38 -8.39 -8.28
C ALA A 172 11.57 -9.24 -7.30
N MET A 173 10.48 -9.87 -7.75
CA MET A 173 9.66 -10.74 -6.91
C MET A 173 10.46 -11.91 -6.33
N ASN A 174 11.25 -12.60 -7.16
CA ASN A 174 12.06 -13.74 -6.73
C ASN A 174 13.14 -13.32 -5.72
N ALA A 175 13.80 -12.17 -5.94
CA ALA A 175 14.80 -11.64 -5.03
C ALA A 175 14.20 -11.29 -3.67
N ILE A 176 13.10 -10.52 -3.64
CA ILE A 176 12.41 -10.11 -2.40
C ILE A 176 11.89 -11.33 -1.63
N LYS A 177 11.25 -12.30 -2.33
CA LYS A 177 10.74 -13.50 -1.67
C LYS A 177 11.86 -14.44 -1.21
N GLY A 178 12.95 -14.53 -1.96
CA GLY A 178 14.14 -15.29 -1.59
C GLY A 178 14.82 -14.74 -0.33
N GLU A 179 14.98 -13.42 -0.27
CA GLU A 179 15.46 -12.71 0.92
C GLU A 179 14.54 -12.94 2.12
N ALA A 180 13.24 -12.68 1.98
CA ALA A 180 12.26 -12.89 3.04
C ALA A 180 12.27 -14.32 3.59
N ASN A 181 12.33 -15.33 2.72
CA ASN A 181 12.40 -16.73 3.15
C ASN A 181 13.69 -17.03 3.93
N THR A 182 14.81 -16.44 3.53
CA THR A 182 16.09 -16.62 4.21
C THR A 182 16.08 -15.99 5.59
N ILE A 183 15.61 -14.75 5.70
CA ILE A 183 15.52 -14.01 6.94
C ILE A 183 14.51 -14.65 7.91
N ASN A 184 13.32 -15.02 7.44
CA ASN A 184 12.32 -15.68 8.27
C ASN A 184 12.85 -16.98 8.89
N ARG A 185 13.59 -17.79 8.12
CA ARG A 185 14.24 -19.00 8.62
C ARG A 185 15.29 -18.70 9.69
N ARG A 186 16.15 -17.68 9.47
CA ARG A 186 17.16 -17.25 10.44
C ARG A 186 16.54 -16.71 11.72
N ARG A 187 15.44 -15.98 11.58
CA ARG A 187 14.61 -15.48 12.68
C ARG A 187 13.73 -16.55 13.31
N ARG A 188 13.85 -17.80 12.91
CA ARG A 188 13.16 -18.98 13.49
C ARG A 188 11.63 -18.89 13.42
N TRP A 189 11.08 -18.22 12.40
CA TRP A 189 9.66 -18.32 12.13
C TRP A 189 9.30 -19.68 11.56
N ASP A 190 8.22 -20.31 12.06
CA ASP A 190 7.74 -21.60 11.60
C ASP A 190 7.32 -21.56 10.13
N SER A 191 6.74 -20.44 9.71
CA SER A 191 6.39 -20.19 8.32
C SER A 191 6.42 -18.69 7.96
N PRO A 192 6.52 -18.34 6.67
CA PRO A 192 6.33 -16.96 6.22
C PRO A 192 4.98 -16.36 6.61
N LEU A 193 3.93 -17.22 6.75
CA LEU A 193 2.62 -16.79 7.21
C LEU A 193 2.66 -16.32 8.66
N ASP A 194 3.34 -17.04 9.55
CA ASP A 194 3.44 -16.68 10.97
C ASP A 194 4.18 -15.35 11.14
N ALA A 195 5.28 -15.16 10.39
CA ALA A 195 5.97 -13.87 10.33
C ALA A 195 5.05 -12.72 9.84
N SER A 196 4.22 -12.99 8.84
CA SER A 196 3.27 -12.01 8.31
C SER A 196 2.14 -11.71 9.30
N LEU A 197 1.60 -12.71 9.97
CA LEU A 197 0.57 -12.54 11.00
C LEU A 197 1.08 -11.70 12.17
N TYR A 198 2.30 -11.99 12.64
CA TYR A 198 2.96 -11.17 13.64
C TYR A 198 3.11 -9.73 13.18
N GLY A 199 3.68 -9.51 11.98
CA GLY A 199 3.87 -8.17 11.40
C GLY A 199 2.58 -7.36 11.30
N ASN A 200 1.46 -8.01 11.01
CA ASN A 200 0.14 -7.38 10.88
C ASN A 200 -0.69 -7.37 12.17
N SER A 201 -0.15 -7.85 13.29
CA SER A 201 -0.87 -7.94 14.58
C SER A 201 -2.17 -8.75 14.51
N VAL A 202 -2.19 -9.79 13.69
CA VAL A 202 -3.35 -10.68 13.48
C VAL A 202 -3.09 -12.04 14.07
N SER A 203 -3.99 -12.55 14.93
CA SER A 203 -3.88 -13.89 15.44
C SER A 203 -4.16 -14.94 14.36
N ARG A 204 -3.57 -16.13 14.49
CA ARG A 204 -3.85 -17.25 13.58
C ARG A 204 -5.34 -17.60 13.56
N ALA A 205 -6.01 -17.56 14.70
CA ALA A 205 -7.43 -17.84 14.81
C ALA A 205 -8.29 -16.81 14.04
N THR A 206 -7.94 -15.53 14.12
CA THR A 206 -8.60 -14.46 13.36
C THR A 206 -8.39 -14.66 11.85
N PHE A 207 -7.17 -14.96 11.44
CA PHE A 207 -6.86 -15.24 10.03
C PHE A 207 -7.64 -16.45 9.51
N ASP A 208 -7.65 -17.57 10.24
CA ASP A 208 -8.35 -18.79 9.82
C ASP A 208 -9.87 -18.57 9.76
N ALA A 209 -10.44 -17.78 10.70
CA ALA A 209 -11.84 -17.39 10.66
C ALA A 209 -12.16 -16.52 9.43
N MET A 210 -11.30 -15.54 9.12
CA MET A 210 -11.42 -14.71 7.91
C MET A 210 -11.37 -15.57 6.64
N GLN A 211 -10.39 -16.47 6.52
CA GLN A 211 -10.28 -17.36 5.36
C GLN A 211 -11.51 -18.26 5.21
N SER A 212 -12.02 -18.79 6.32
CA SER A 212 -13.22 -19.63 6.33
C SER A 212 -14.45 -18.85 5.86
N ALA A 213 -14.63 -17.61 6.31
CA ALA A 213 -15.71 -16.73 5.88
C ALA A 213 -15.61 -16.39 4.39
N ILE A 214 -14.40 -16.07 3.90
CA ILE A 214 -14.15 -15.82 2.47
C ILE A 214 -14.53 -17.03 1.63
N ILE A 215 -14.04 -18.23 2.01
CA ILE A 215 -14.33 -19.48 1.28
C ILE A 215 -15.84 -19.75 1.26
N ALA A 216 -16.52 -19.57 2.39
CA ALA A 216 -17.96 -19.76 2.48
C ALA A 216 -18.76 -18.78 1.59
N SER A 217 -18.27 -17.57 1.37
CA SER A 217 -18.94 -16.54 0.53
C SER A 217 -18.62 -16.66 -0.98
N LEU A 218 -17.64 -17.49 -1.39
CA LEU A 218 -17.28 -17.63 -2.81
C LEU A 218 -18.46 -18.00 -3.74
N PRO A 219 -19.44 -18.85 -3.35
CA PRO A 219 -20.61 -19.12 -4.18
C PRO A 219 -21.42 -17.86 -4.50
N ASP A 220 -21.55 -16.93 -3.55
CA ASP A 220 -22.30 -15.67 -3.72
C ASP A 220 -21.56 -14.75 -4.69
N PHE A 221 -20.22 -14.60 -4.55
CA PHE A 221 -19.41 -13.85 -5.50
C PHE A 221 -19.49 -14.44 -6.91
N ARG A 222 -19.43 -15.76 -7.06
CA ARG A 222 -19.61 -16.40 -8.37
C ARG A 222 -20.99 -16.16 -8.96
N SER A 223 -22.05 -16.17 -8.12
CA SER A 223 -23.41 -15.84 -8.54
C SER A 223 -23.51 -14.39 -9.01
N TRP A 224 -22.92 -13.47 -8.26
CA TRP A 224 -22.84 -12.06 -8.62
C TRP A 224 -22.10 -11.83 -9.95
N MET A 225 -20.94 -12.45 -10.15
CA MET A 225 -20.19 -12.36 -11.41
C MET A 225 -20.96 -12.89 -12.62
N ARG A 226 -21.69 -14.01 -12.46
CA ARG A 226 -22.57 -14.54 -13.52
C ARG A 226 -23.74 -13.60 -13.82
N THR A 227 -24.27 -12.95 -12.81
CA THR A 227 -25.35 -11.95 -12.99
C THR A 227 -24.82 -10.73 -13.70
N LYS A 228 -23.65 -10.22 -13.29
CA LYS A 228 -22.97 -9.10 -13.97
C LYS A 228 -22.68 -9.45 -15.44
N ALA A 229 -22.16 -10.66 -15.72
CA ALA A 229 -21.94 -11.12 -17.08
C ALA A 229 -23.20 -11.04 -17.93
N ARG A 230 -24.35 -11.55 -17.43
CA ARG A 230 -25.64 -11.49 -18.13
C ARG A 230 -26.11 -10.04 -18.38
N LEU A 231 -25.92 -9.14 -17.40
CA LEU A 231 -26.28 -7.72 -17.54
C LEU A 231 -25.45 -7.03 -18.62
N HIS A 232 -24.23 -7.47 -18.85
CA HIS A 232 -23.36 -6.99 -19.94
C HIS A 232 -23.53 -7.79 -21.25
N GLY A 233 -24.56 -8.67 -21.35
CA GLY A 233 -24.87 -9.42 -22.57
C GLY A 233 -24.02 -10.66 -22.82
N HIS A 234 -23.24 -11.12 -21.84
CA HIS A 234 -22.44 -12.35 -21.96
C HIS A 234 -23.25 -13.60 -21.60
N THR A 235 -23.07 -14.66 -22.38
CA THR A 235 -23.69 -15.97 -22.14
C THR A 235 -22.81 -16.93 -21.31
N GLY A 236 -21.56 -16.57 -21.12
CA GLY A 236 -20.54 -17.36 -20.40
C GLY A 236 -19.99 -16.66 -19.15
N ALA A 237 -18.70 -16.81 -18.93
CA ALA A 237 -17.97 -16.13 -17.85
C ALA A 237 -17.87 -14.62 -18.13
N LEU A 238 -17.76 -13.84 -17.06
CA LEU A 238 -17.48 -12.40 -17.16
C LEU A 238 -16.07 -12.20 -17.69
N PRO A 239 -15.87 -11.51 -18.84
CA PRO A 239 -14.53 -11.18 -19.34
C PRO A 239 -13.78 -10.23 -18.39
N TRP A 240 -12.44 -10.30 -18.41
CA TRP A 240 -11.60 -9.45 -17.57
C TRP A 240 -11.82 -7.95 -17.80
N TRP A 241 -12.02 -7.52 -19.06
CA TRP A 241 -12.28 -6.10 -19.37
C TRP A 241 -13.64 -5.60 -18.89
N ASP A 242 -14.55 -6.49 -18.48
CA ASP A 242 -15.84 -6.14 -17.90
C ASP A 242 -15.92 -6.33 -16.39
N LEU A 243 -14.82 -6.77 -15.76
CA LEU A 243 -14.78 -6.98 -14.32
C LEU A 243 -15.11 -5.69 -13.54
N MET A 244 -14.52 -4.56 -13.96
CA MET A 244 -14.70 -3.24 -13.36
C MET A 244 -15.75 -2.39 -14.10
N ALA A 245 -16.38 -2.94 -15.15
CA ALA A 245 -17.40 -2.22 -15.92
C ALA A 245 -18.56 -1.73 -15.02
N PRO A 246 -19.01 -0.47 -15.18
CA PRO A 246 -20.20 0.01 -14.48
C PRO A 246 -21.43 -0.79 -14.92
N LEU A 247 -22.41 -0.95 -14.04
CA LEU A 247 -23.68 -1.58 -14.42
C LEU A 247 -24.41 -0.71 -15.43
N PRO A 248 -25.11 -1.31 -16.43
CA PRO A 248 -25.79 -0.54 -17.48
C PRO A 248 -26.89 0.41 -16.98
N VAL A 249 -27.32 0.24 -15.75
CA VAL A 249 -28.40 1.02 -15.11
C VAL A 249 -27.90 2.11 -14.16
N ALA A 250 -26.63 2.16 -13.88
CA ALA A 250 -26.05 3.09 -12.91
C ALA A 250 -24.74 3.64 -13.46
N GLY A 251 -24.72 4.88 -13.82
CA GLY A 251 -23.45 5.53 -13.81
C GLY A 251 -23.14 6.36 -15.04
N GLY A 252 -22.96 7.61 -14.77
CA GLY A 252 -22.14 8.54 -15.51
C GLY A 252 -20.77 8.63 -14.88
N SER A 253 -19.87 9.33 -15.54
CA SER A 253 -18.66 9.84 -14.91
C SER A 253 -19.04 10.78 -13.76
N ILE A 254 -18.23 10.79 -12.72
CA ILE A 254 -18.34 11.72 -11.60
C ILE A 254 -17.16 12.69 -11.67
N THR A 255 -17.41 13.97 -11.50
CA THR A 255 -16.36 14.98 -11.42
C THR A 255 -15.62 14.88 -10.08
N TRP A 256 -14.40 15.43 -10.02
CA TRP A 256 -13.65 15.49 -8.77
C TRP A 256 -14.45 16.19 -7.66
N ASP A 257 -15.04 17.35 -7.96
CA ASP A 257 -15.81 18.12 -6.97
C ASP A 257 -17.03 17.36 -6.47
N GLU A 258 -17.79 16.72 -7.37
CA GLU A 258 -18.93 15.86 -7.00
C GLU A 258 -18.48 14.69 -6.12
N SER A 259 -17.32 14.09 -6.42
CA SER A 259 -16.73 13.03 -5.63
C SER A 259 -16.39 13.49 -4.21
N ILE A 260 -15.72 14.62 -4.07
CA ILE A 260 -15.37 15.18 -2.76
C ILE A 260 -16.64 15.51 -1.96
N HIS A 261 -17.65 16.06 -2.59
CA HIS A 261 -18.94 16.28 -1.95
C HIS A 261 -19.60 14.97 -1.49
N LEU A 262 -19.54 13.92 -2.32
CA LEU A 262 -20.08 12.60 -1.97
C LEU A 262 -19.36 12.00 -0.77
N VAL A 263 -18.03 11.98 -0.79
CA VAL A 263 -17.18 11.46 0.30
C VAL A 263 -17.43 12.24 1.59
N ARG A 264 -17.40 13.57 1.51
CA ARG A 264 -17.67 14.45 2.66
C ARG A 264 -19.02 14.21 3.28
N ASN A 265 -20.07 14.09 2.46
CA ASN A 265 -21.43 13.82 2.95
C ASN A 265 -21.56 12.44 3.58
N ALA A 266 -20.95 11.40 2.99
CA ALA A 266 -20.89 10.06 3.56
C ALA A 266 -20.20 10.08 4.93
N PHE A 267 -19.03 10.72 5.04
CA PHE A 267 -18.31 10.86 6.30
C PHE A 267 -19.08 11.67 7.34
N SER A 268 -19.76 12.74 6.93
CA SER A 268 -20.60 13.57 7.82
C SER A 268 -21.78 12.79 8.40
N SER A 269 -22.33 11.83 7.66
CA SER A 269 -23.42 10.98 8.15
C SER A 269 -22.99 10.06 9.29
N PHE A 270 -21.67 9.77 9.38
CA PHE A 270 -21.08 8.96 10.44
C PHE A 270 -20.47 9.82 11.55
N SER A 271 -19.64 10.82 11.20
CA SER A 271 -18.98 11.71 12.16
C SER A 271 -18.66 13.07 11.53
N PRO A 272 -19.06 14.17 12.17
CA PRO A 272 -18.65 15.52 11.74
C PRO A 272 -17.12 15.72 11.75
N ASN A 273 -16.40 15.08 12.69
CA ASN A 273 -14.95 15.16 12.75
C ASN A 273 -14.31 14.51 11.53
N LEU A 274 -14.83 13.37 11.09
CA LEU A 274 -14.35 12.68 9.91
C LEU A 274 -14.58 13.52 8.64
N ALA A 275 -15.73 14.18 8.51
CA ALA A 275 -15.98 15.14 7.43
C ALA A 275 -15.01 16.32 7.46
N GLY A 276 -14.66 16.79 8.66
CA GLY A 276 -13.65 17.85 8.85
C GLY A 276 -12.25 17.47 8.36
N LEU A 277 -11.88 16.17 8.41
CA LEU A 277 -10.61 15.70 7.83
C LEU A 277 -10.61 15.81 6.30
N VAL A 278 -11.74 15.53 5.63
CA VAL A 278 -11.87 15.73 4.18
C VAL A 278 -11.66 17.22 3.83
N ASP A 279 -12.30 18.11 4.59
CA ASP A 279 -12.15 19.57 4.38
C ASP A 279 -10.68 20.01 4.57
N ARG A 280 -9.99 19.48 5.60
CA ARG A 280 -8.56 19.74 5.82
C ARG A 280 -7.71 19.17 4.67
N ALA A 281 -7.93 17.94 4.28
CA ALA A 281 -7.15 17.30 3.22
C ALA A 281 -7.17 18.10 1.90
N ILE A 282 -8.32 18.69 1.56
CA ILE A 282 -8.47 19.54 0.38
C ILE A 282 -7.82 20.91 0.59
N ASN A 283 -8.14 21.60 1.70
CA ASN A 283 -7.69 22.96 1.95
C ASN A 283 -6.17 23.04 2.22
N GLU A 284 -5.59 22.00 2.80
CA GLU A 284 -4.17 21.91 3.12
C GLU A 284 -3.35 21.18 2.04
N SER A 285 -3.99 20.79 0.92
CA SER A 285 -3.35 20.17 -0.25
C SER A 285 -2.61 18.86 0.06
N TRP A 286 -3.26 17.92 0.76
CA TRP A 286 -2.67 16.62 1.11
C TRP A 286 -2.62 15.63 -0.06
N LEU A 287 -3.41 15.87 -1.14
CA LEU A 287 -3.66 14.88 -2.18
C LEU A 287 -2.94 15.20 -3.49
N ASP A 288 -2.28 14.21 -4.07
CA ASP A 288 -1.85 14.19 -5.46
C ASP A 288 -2.82 13.32 -6.27
N VAL A 289 -3.62 13.93 -7.14
CA VAL A 289 -4.86 13.34 -7.68
C VAL A 289 -4.72 12.74 -9.07
N PRO A 290 -4.28 13.47 -10.13
CA PRO A 290 -4.35 12.97 -11.49
C PRO A 290 -3.28 11.90 -11.79
N PRO A 291 -3.62 10.88 -12.60
CA PRO A 291 -2.62 9.96 -13.14
C PRO A 291 -1.71 10.69 -14.13
N ARG A 292 -0.41 10.34 -14.12
CA ARG A 292 0.59 10.85 -15.08
C ARG A 292 1.74 9.87 -15.25
N GLU A 293 2.53 10.09 -16.28
CA GLU A 293 3.75 9.31 -16.52
C GLU A 293 4.77 9.54 -15.41
N GLY A 294 5.41 8.48 -14.95
CA GLY A 294 6.36 8.52 -13.84
C GLY A 294 5.73 8.53 -12.46
N LYS A 295 4.39 8.54 -12.36
CA LYS A 295 3.69 8.40 -11.09
C LYS A 295 3.41 6.93 -10.78
N VAL A 296 3.63 6.53 -9.54
CA VAL A 296 3.32 5.17 -9.07
C VAL A 296 1.83 4.89 -9.21
N GLY A 297 1.49 3.67 -9.64
CA GLY A 297 0.10 3.24 -9.78
C GLY A 297 -0.56 2.88 -8.44
N GLY A 298 -1.90 2.83 -8.45
CA GLY A 298 -2.68 2.55 -7.26
C GLY A 298 -3.02 3.82 -6.46
N ALA A 299 -3.25 3.65 -5.16
CA ALA A 299 -3.50 4.73 -4.20
C ALA A 299 -2.89 4.35 -2.86
N PHE A 300 -2.57 5.34 -2.03
CA PHE A 300 -2.15 5.14 -0.65
C PHE A 300 -2.34 6.40 0.18
N CYS A 301 -2.46 6.21 1.49
CA CYS A 301 -2.39 7.26 2.50
C CYS A 301 -1.21 7.00 3.43
N MET A 302 -0.40 8.01 3.70
CA MET A 302 0.73 7.93 4.64
C MET A 302 0.58 8.99 5.74
N PRO A 303 0.84 8.63 7.01
CA PRO A 303 0.93 9.62 8.09
C PRO A 303 2.02 10.66 7.81
N PHE A 304 1.77 11.88 8.23
CA PHE A 304 2.72 12.98 8.13
C PHE A 304 2.67 13.86 9.38
N VAL A 305 3.34 15.00 9.37
CA VAL A 305 3.44 15.90 10.53
C VAL A 305 2.12 16.61 10.82
N ASP A 306 1.88 16.97 12.09
CA ASP A 306 0.72 17.76 12.56
C ASP A 306 -0.64 17.15 12.20
N ASP A 307 -0.79 15.84 12.42
CA ASP A 307 -2.01 15.08 12.07
C ASP A 307 -2.47 15.26 10.61
N ARG A 308 -1.52 15.49 9.72
CA ARG A 308 -1.72 15.48 8.28
C ARG A 308 -1.38 14.12 7.70
N SER A 309 -1.89 13.88 6.51
CA SER A 309 -1.50 12.73 5.69
C SER A 309 -1.06 13.18 4.30
N LEU A 310 -0.25 12.36 3.65
CA LEU A 310 0.08 12.49 2.24
C LEU A 310 -0.66 11.39 1.48
N VAL A 311 -1.49 11.78 0.53
CA VAL A 311 -2.40 10.88 -0.18
C VAL A 311 -2.08 10.89 -1.66
N LEU A 312 -1.75 9.73 -2.21
CA LEU A 312 -1.60 9.54 -3.65
C LEU A 312 -2.82 8.85 -4.21
N LEU A 313 -3.38 9.41 -5.28
CA LEU A 313 -4.50 8.85 -6.03
C LEU A 313 -4.14 8.77 -7.53
N ASN A 314 -4.80 7.89 -8.26
CA ASN A 314 -4.82 7.89 -9.71
C ASN A 314 -6.29 8.00 -10.17
N TRP A 315 -6.84 9.19 -10.03
CA TRP A 315 -8.25 9.50 -10.28
C TRP A 315 -8.64 9.30 -11.74
N SER A 316 -9.72 8.55 -11.98
CA SER A 316 -10.23 8.23 -13.34
C SER A 316 -11.61 8.81 -13.64
N GLY A 317 -12.26 9.52 -12.71
CA GLY A 317 -13.61 10.05 -12.91
C GLY A 317 -14.73 9.02 -12.74
N SER A 318 -14.47 7.91 -12.08
CA SER A 318 -15.45 6.86 -11.81
C SER A 318 -15.94 6.87 -10.35
N VAL A 319 -17.08 6.25 -10.11
CA VAL A 319 -17.61 6.02 -8.75
C VAL A 319 -16.59 5.21 -7.92
N GLU A 320 -15.89 4.27 -8.54
CA GLU A 320 -14.84 3.50 -7.89
C GLU A 320 -13.67 4.39 -7.44
N SER A 321 -13.26 5.38 -8.27
CA SER A 321 -12.27 6.37 -7.86
C SER A 321 -12.73 7.19 -6.66
N ALA A 322 -14.03 7.49 -6.56
CA ALA A 322 -14.61 8.15 -5.39
C ALA A 322 -14.55 7.25 -4.14
N GLN A 323 -14.83 5.95 -4.29
CA GLN A 323 -14.71 4.98 -3.20
C GLN A 323 -13.25 4.83 -2.76
N THR A 324 -12.29 4.78 -3.69
CA THR A 324 -10.85 4.77 -3.38
C THR A 324 -10.47 6.02 -2.61
N THR A 325 -10.93 7.21 -3.05
CA THR A 325 -10.68 8.47 -2.33
C THR A 325 -11.24 8.43 -0.91
N ALA A 326 -12.45 7.88 -0.71
CA ALA A 326 -13.02 7.69 0.61
C ALA A 326 -12.21 6.71 1.47
N HIS A 327 -11.69 5.63 0.87
CA HIS A 327 -10.84 4.66 1.55
C HIS A 327 -9.56 5.30 2.06
N GLU A 328 -8.84 6.01 1.20
CA GLU A 328 -7.57 6.66 1.57
C GLU A 328 -7.77 7.77 2.60
N LEU A 329 -8.83 8.56 2.49
CA LEU A 329 -9.16 9.58 3.48
C LEU A 329 -9.73 9.00 4.79
N GLY A 330 -10.10 7.72 4.80
CA GLY A 330 -10.54 6.99 5.98
C GLY A 330 -9.40 6.49 6.86
N HIS A 331 -8.19 6.38 6.29
CA HIS A 331 -6.97 6.04 7.05
C HIS A 331 -6.53 7.20 7.93
#